data_204fb780b0608f9009d9f9286f71f67d
#
_entry.id   204fb780b0608f9009d9f9286f71f67d
#
_cell.length_a   1.000
_cell.length_b   1.000
_cell.length_c   1.000
_cell.angle_alpha   90.00
_cell.angle_beta   90.00
_cell.angle_gamma   90.00
#
_symmetry.space_group_name_H-M   'P 1'
#
loop_
_entity.id
_entity.type
_entity.pdbx_description
1 polymer ?
#
loop_
_entity_poly.entity_id
_entity_poly.type
_entity_poly.pdbx_seq_one_letter_code
_entity_poly.pdbx_strand_id
1 'polypeptide(L)'
;MDFLRIDEDRKFMSRALELAVRGMGHTRPNPMVGAVLVKDGRIIGEGWHEVYGGPHAEVNCFAHVTEDPKGATLYVTLEPCSHYGKTPPCADLVVEKGVDRVVVAMEDPNPLVAGKGIRKLKEAGIFVTVGIMEEEARKLNEVFLKYITQHKPFVLYKAAMSLDGKTACHTGDSQWISCEDSREEVHVLRGCYKGIMVGAGTILADNPQLTARTEGMIDPVRIIVDGHLSVPLKAKVFHEEGENIILTTTASDEGKRKALSDMGVDIIMTDGEEKGSVDLEAAMTGLALKGIDSILLEGGATLAASAFDAGIVDKVRIYTAPMIIGGVSAPGLIGGEGAPTIPKAIRLRDVQTQMTGKDLVIEAYVEKEAKEEKAESTRPTDVDLLKREEEPCSQGS
;
A
#
# COMPACT_ATOMS: atom_id res chain seq x y z
N MET A 1 33.42 9.45 11.69
CA MET A 1 32.10 10.13 11.69
C MET A 1 31.85 10.66 13.09
N ASP A 2 31.46 11.91 13.19
CA ASP A 2 31.20 12.53 14.49
C ASP A 2 29.84 12.07 14.99
N PHE A 3 29.78 11.40 16.14
CA PHE A 3 28.52 10.85 16.71
C PHE A 3 27.46 11.94 16.91
N LEU A 4 27.87 13.15 17.30
CA LEU A 4 26.99 14.31 17.48
C LEU A 4 26.26 14.67 16.17
N ARG A 5 26.90 14.50 15.01
CA ARG A 5 26.31 14.79 13.71
C ARG A 5 25.30 13.74 13.29
N ILE A 6 25.51 12.47 13.66
CA ILE A 6 24.54 11.39 13.37
C ILE A 6 23.25 11.59 14.16
N ASP A 7 23.33 11.97 15.43
CA ASP A 7 22.16 12.24 16.26
C ASP A 7 21.36 13.44 15.74
N GLU A 8 22.05 14.48 15.29
CA GLU A 8 21.42 15.63 14.65
C GLU A 8 20.74 15.25 13.32
N ASP A 9 21.41 14.47 12.47
CA ASP A 9 20.87 13.99 11.21
C ASP A 9 19.60 13.12 11.45
N ARG A 10 19.62 12.24 12.43
CA ARG A 10 18.44 11.45 12.81
C ARG A 10 17.28 12.32 13.30
N LYS A 11 17.55 13.33 14.09
CA LYS A 11 16.53 14.27 14.58
C LYS A 11 15.78 14.95 13.43
N PHE A 12 16.49 15.50 12.46
CA PHE A 12 15.86 16.22 11.36
C PHE A 12 15.26 15.26 10.31
N MET A 13 15.85 14.07 10.13
CA MET A 13 15.26 13.04 9.29
C MET A 13 13.97 12.48 9.90
N SER A 14 13.90 12.29 11.23
CA SER A 14 12.66 11.93 11.92
C SER A 14 11.55 12.96 11.62
N ARG A 15 11.90 14.26 11.66
CA ARG A 15 10.94 15.30 11.31
C ARG A 15 10.49 15.23 9.84
N ALA A 16 11.40 14.92 8.92
CA ALA A 16 11.05 14.73 7.51
C ALA A 16 10.11 13.52 7.32
N LEU A 17 10.33 12.41 8.05
CA LEU A 17 9.43 11.25 8.05
C LEU A 17 8.05 11.58 8.63
N GLU A 18 7.96 12.35 9.71
CA GLU A 18 6.68 12.83 10.26
C GLU A 18 5.88 13.66 9.24
N LEU A 19 6.57 14.51 8.47
CA LEU A 19 5.94 15.29 7.41
C LEU A 19 5.46 14.39 6.26
N ALA A 20 6.27 13.40 5.87
CA ALA A 20 5.92 12.46 4.81
C ALA A 20 4.60 11.71 5.07
N VAL A 21 4.35 11.32 6.33
CA VAL A 21 3.09 10.64 6.74
C VAL A 21 1.85 11.47 6.41
N ARG A 22 1.93 12.80 6.38
CA ARG A 22 0.79 13.68 6.05
C ARG A 22 0.25 13.48 4.64
N GLY A 23 1.04 12.89 3.73
CA GLY A 23 0.63 12.52 2.38
C GLY A 23 -0.15 11.20 2.30
N MET A 24 -0.33 10.49 3.43
CA MET A 24 -0.97 9.17 3.47
C MET A 24 -2.38 9.22 2.86
N GLY A 25 -2.67 8.27 1.96
CA GLY A 25 -3.95 8.17 1.26
C GLY A 25 -4.11 9.12 0.05
N HIS A 26 -3.30 10.16 -0.08
CA HIS A 26 -3.44 11.20 -1.10
C HIS A 26 -2.37 11.19 -2.20
N THR A 27 -1.19 10.63 -1.93
CA THR A 27 -0.05 10.67 -2.87
C THR A 27 -0.04 9.52 -3.87
N ARG A 28 -0.80 8.45 -3.65
CA ARG A 28 -0.76 7.21 -4.45
C ARG A 28 -0.98 7.44 -5.95
N PRO A 29 -0.26 6.75 -6.83
CA PRO A 29 0.76 5.70 -6.56
C PRO A 29 2.16 6.24 -6.21
N ASN A 30 2.34 7.56 -6.07
CA ASN A 30 3.61 8.17 -5.70
C ASN A 30 3.97 7.86 -4.23
N PRO A 31 5.29 7.86 -3.90
CA PRO A 31 5.73 7.66 -2.52
C PRO A 31 5.36 8.84 -1.62
N MET A 32 5.24 8.56 -0.32
CA MET A 32 5.17 9.57 0.71
C MET A 32 6.58 10.12 0.96
N VAL A 33 6.79 11.41 0.67
CA VAL A 33 8.08 12.07 0.81
C VAL A 33 7.92 13.31 1.68
N GLY A 34 8.87 13.51 2.59
CA GLY A 34 9.00 14.71 3.40
C GLY A 34 10.39 15.32 3.25
N ALA A 35 10.47 16.63 3.37
CA ALA A 35 11.70 17.39 3.27
C ALA A 35 11.78 18.46 4.36
N VAL A 36 12.97 18.59 4.95
CA VAL A 36 13.27 19.59 5.98
C VAL A 36 14.59 20.31 5.63
N LEU A 37 14.56 21.61 5.60
CA LEU A 37 15.74 22.44 5.34
C LEU A 37 16.23 23.06 6.65
N VAL A 38 17.52 22.85 6.95
CA VAL A 38 18.14 23.25 8.22
C VAL A 38 19.34 24.16 7.96
N LYS A 39 19.41 25.28 8.69
CA LYS A 39 20.53 26.19 8.68
C LYS A 39 20.90 26.57 10.13
N ASP A 40 22.18 26.51 10.48
CA ASP A 40 22.68 26.80 11.81
C ASP A 40 21.91 26.09 12.94
N GLY A 41 21.58 24.80 12.72
CA GLY A 41 20.84 23.96 13.68
C GLY A 41 19.34 24.29 13.81
N ARG A 42 18.80 25.19 12.99
CA ARG A 42 17.39 25.60 12.99
C ARG A 42 16.69 25.19 11.70
N ILE A 43 15.45 24.73 11.80
CA ILE A 43 14.59 24.46 10.64
C ILE A 43 14.20 25.82 10.03
N ILE A 44 14.46 25.97 8.73
CA ILE A 44 14.14 27.18 7.96
C ILE A 44 13.11 26.91 6.85
N GLY A 45 12.77 25.64 6.58
CA GLY A 45 11.76 25.25 5.64
C GLY A 45 11.33 23.80 5.86
N GLU A 46 10.06 23.52 5.62
CA GLU A 46 9.45 22.20 5.72
C GLU A 46 8.50 21.98 4.56
N GLY A 47 8.39 20.75 4.07
CA GLY A 47 7.46 20.37 3.01
C GLY A 47 7.28 18.87 2.92
N TRP A 48 6.18 18.47 2.33
CA TRP A 48 5.91 17.06 2.00
C TRP A 48 5.19 16.97 0.65
N HIS A 49 5.19 15.79 0.05
CA HIS A 49 4.36 15.54 -1.12
C HIS A 49 2.90 15.40 -0.64
N GLU A 50 2.04 16.34 -1.02
CA GLU A 50 0.69 16.46 -0.45
C GLU A 50 -0.33 15.59 -1.19
N VAL A 51 -0.26 15.59 -2.52
CA VAL A 51 -1.26 14.94 -3.38
C VAL A 51 -0.64 14.49 -4.70
N TYR A 52 -1.15 13.38 -5.25
CA TYR A 52 -0.73 12.87 -6.57
C TYR A 52 -0.80 13.95 -7.65
N GLY A 53 0.28 14.08 -8.41
CA GLY A 53 0.41 15.10 -9.47
C GLY A 53 0.72 16.51 -8.98
N GLY A 54 0.73 16.74 -7.66
CA GLY A 54 1.14 17.99 -7.03
C GLY A 54 2.66 18.14 -6.91
N PRO A 55 3.15 19.26 -6.34
CA PRO A 55 4.56 19.50 -6.10
C PRO A 55 5.19 18.43 -5.20
N HIS A 56 6.47 18.13 -5.47
CA HIS A 56 7.25 17.24 -4.61
C HIS A 56 7.62 17.91 -3.29
N ALA A 57 8.02 17.10 -2.31
CA ALA A 57 8.35 17.56 -0.95
C ALA A 57 9.42 18.66 -0.94
N GLU A 58 10.45 18.53 -1.79
CA GLU A 58 11.54 19.52 -1.90
C GLU A 58 11.00 20.86 -2.42
N VAL A 59 10.11 20.83 -3.43
CA VAL A 59 9.48 22.04 -3.98
C VAL A 59 8.67 22.75 -2.89
N ASN A 60 7.83 21.99 -2.18
CA ASN A 60 7.04 22.54 -1.07
C ASN A 60 7.94 23.05 0.07
N CYS A 61 9.03 22.34 0.39
CA CYS A 61 10.00 22.78 1.39
C CYS A 61 10.63 24.14 1.02
N PHE A 62 11.11 24.28 -0.21
CA PHE A 62 11.70 25.54 -0.68
C PHE A 62 10.66 26.67 -0.86
N ALA A 63 9.40 26.35 -1.08
CA ALA A 63 8.34 27.37 -1.12
C ALA A 63 8.03 27.98 0.25
N HIS A 64 8.35 27.29 1.33
CA HIS A 64 8.07 27.72 2.70
C HIS A 64 9.33 28.12 3.50
N VAL A 65 10.42 28.47 2.79
CA VAL A 65 11.66 28.92 3.49
C VAL A 65 11.47 30.28 4.12
N THR A 66 12.04 30.44 5.31
CA THR A 66 11.98 31.69 6.10
C THR A 66 13.21 32.58 5.92
N GLU A 67 14.28 32.04 5.32
CA GLU A 67 15.54 32.76 5.05
C GLU A 67 16.27 32.13 3.83
N ASP A 68 17.35 32.73 3.34
CA ASP A 68 18.13 32.23 2.20
C ASP A 68 18.62 30.80 2.43
N PRO A 69 18.23 29.81 1.58
CA PRO A 69 18.62 28.42 1.70
C PRO A 69 20.09 28.13 1.42
N LYS A 70 20.83 29.09 0.88
CA LYS A 70 22.25 28.92 0.56
C LYS A 70 23.06 28.52 1.79
N GLY A 71 23.86 27.46 1.66
CA GLY A 71 24.67 26.91 2.74
C GLY A 71 23.92 26.03 3.75
N ALA A 72 22.61 25.80 3.54
CA ALA A 72 21.81 24.94 4.42
C ALA A 72 22.04 23.45 4.14
N THR A 73 21.50 22.59 5.03
CA THR A 73 21.39 21.13 4.83
C THR A 73 19.92 20.76 4.54
N LEU A 74 19.67 20.07 3.45
CA LEU A 74 18.38 19.48 3.13
C LEU A 74 18.32 18.04 3.62
N TYR A 75 17.31 17.69 4.40
CA TYR A 75 16.94 16.33 4.78
C TYR A 75 15.74 15.91 3.96
N VAL A 76 15.81 14.77 3.27
CA VAL A 76 14.74 14.26 2.43
C VAL A 76 14.61 12.75 2.58
N THR A 77 13.38 12.24 2.69
CA THR A 77 13.13 10.84 3.01
C THR A 77 13.35 9.89 1.83
N LEU A 78 13.42 10.42 0.61
CA LEU A 78 13.68 9.66 -0.63
C LEU A 78 14.63 10.47 -1.52
N GLU A 79 15.43 9.78 -2.33
CA GLU A 79 16.31 10.39 -3.33
C GLU A 79 15.60 11.45 -4.17
N PRO A 80 16.10 12.70 -4.29
CA PRO A 80 15.54 13.72 -5.16
C PRO A 80 15.51 13.27 -6.62
N CYS A 81 14.39 13.40 -7.28
CA CYS A 81 14.21 12.96 -8.66
C CYS A 81 15.15 13.70 -9.63
N SER A 82 15.61 12.98 -10.68
CA SER A 82 16.57 13.47 -11.68
C SER A 82 16.02 13.56 -13.10
N HIS A 83 14.79 13.07 -13.32
CA HIS A 83 14.15 13.07 -14.64
C HIS A 83 13.14 14.21 -14.77
N TYR A 84 12.92 14.67 -15.98
CA TYR A 84 11.87 15.62 -16.32
C TYR A 84 10.54 14.88 -16.43
N GLY A 85 9.62 15.20 -15.51
CA GLY A 85 8.23 14.76 -15.57
C GLY A 85 7.33 15.97 -15.93
N LYS A 86 6.23 16.11 -15.19
CA LYS A 86 5.37 17.32 -15.28
C LYS A 86 6.06 18.57 -14.71
N THR A 87 7.08 18.39 -13.87
CA THR A 87 7.88 19.46 -13.26
C THR A 87 9.37 19.20 -13.49
N PRO A 88 10.23 20.26 -13.42
CA PRO A 88 11.69 20.07 -13.42
C PRO A 88 12.14 19.16 -12.29
N PRO A 89 13.28 18.44 -12.48
CA PRO A 89 13.82 17.54 -11.44
C PRO A 89 14.13 18.26 -10.13
N CYS A 90 13.77 17.64 -9.00
CA CYS A 90 14.08 18.20 -7.69
C CYS A 90 15.59 18.34 -7.44
N ALA A 91 16.42 17.44 -8.00
CA ALA A 91 17.87 17.55 -7.92
C ALA A 91 18.39 18.85 -8.53
N ASP A 92 17.78 19.34 -9.64
CA ASP A 92 18.15 20.63 -10.26
C ASP A 92 17.75 21.80 -9.36
N LEU A 93 16.57 21.75 -8.79
CA LEU A 93 16.12 22.78 -7.85
C LEU A 93 17.04 22.86 -6.62
N VAL A 94 17.45 21.72 -6.07
CA VAL A 94 18.38 21.65 -4.93
C VAL A 94 19.71 22.31 -5.26
N VAL A 95 20.25 22.04 -6.46
CA VAL A 95 21.49 22.68 -6.95
C VAL A 95 21.30 24.19 -7.14
N GLU A 96 20.20 24.62 -7.75
CA GLU A 96 19.88 26.04 -7.96
C GLU A 96 19.78 26.82 -6.64
N LYS A 97 19.21 26.20 -5.60
CA LYS A 97 19.05 26.82 -4.26
C LYS A 97 20.35 26.92 -3.46
N GLY A 98 21.43 26.28 -3.93
CA GLY A 98 22.76 26.41 -3.37
C GLY A 98 22.91 25.86 -1.94
N VAL A 99 22.24 24.75 -1.64
CA VAL A 99 22.46 24.04 -0.36
C VAL A 99 23.84 23.38 -0.35
N ASP A 100 24.49 23.34 0.81
CA ASP A 100 25.83 22.74 0.93
C ASP A 100 25.79 21.22 1.11
N ARG A 101 24.68 20.72 1.69
CA ARG A 101 24.55 19.31 2.04
C ARG A 101 23.13 18.80 1.81
N VAL A 102 23.03 17.52 1.38
CA VAL A 102 21.78 16.76 1.32
C VAL A 102 21.92 15.45 2.10
N VAL A 103 20.98 15.18 2.98
CA VAL A 103 20.86 13.91 3.72
C VAL A 103 19.64 13.19 3.20
N VAL A 104 19.84 11.99 2.63
CA VAL A 104 18.81 11.16 2.02
C VAL A 104 18.57 9.94 2.90
N ALA A 105 17.32 9.63 3.24
CA ALA A 105 17.06 8.44 4.02
C ALA A 105 17.28 7.16 3.18
N MET A 106 16.71 7.07 1.98
CA MET A 106 16.85 5.93 1.09
C MET A 106 17.01 6.33 -0.37
N GLU A 107 17.75 5.54 -1.13
CA GLU A 107 17.79 5.64 -2.59
C GLU A 107 16.45 5.23 -3.20
N ASP A 108 16.09 5.83 -4.33
CA ASP A 108 14.90 5.43 -5.07
C ASP A 108 15.16 4.07 -5.76
N PRO A 109 14.38 3.02 -5.47
CA PRO A 109 14.57 1.70 -6.08
C PRO A 109 14.11 1.65 -7.54
N ASN A 110 13.45 2.69 -8.05
CA ASN A 110 13.04 2.76 -9.44
C ASN A 110 14.27 2.78 -10.35
N PRO A 111 14.47 1.79 -11.25
CA PRO A 111 15.63 1.73 -12.14
C PRO A 111 15.83 2.97 -13.02
N LEU A 112 14.74 3.74 -13.25
CA LEU A 112 14.79 4.99 -14.01
C LEU A 112 15.43 6.14 -13.21
N VAL A 113 15.38 6.10 -11.88
CA VAL A 113 15.92 7.12 -10.96
C VAL A 113 17.21 6.66 -10.30
N ALA A 114 17.20 5.54 -9.67
CA ALA A 114 18.24 4.83 -8.89
C ALA A 114 19.65 5.48 -8.93
N GLY A 115 20.00 6.27 -7.92
CA GLY A 115 21.30 6.91 -7.76
C GLY A 115 21.62 8.06 -8.72
N LYS A 116 20.72 8.41 -9.66
CA LYS A 116 20.98 9.49 -10.64
C LYS A 116 20.84 10.87 -10.00
N GLY A 117 19.87 11.07 -9.12
CA GLY A 117 19.68 12.29 -8.36
C GLY A 117 20.86 12.55 -7.43
N ILE A 118 21.24 11.52 -6.65
CA ILE A 118 22.40 11.57 -5.76
C ILE A 118 23.69 11.89 -6.52
N ARG A 119 23.90 11.26 -7.68
CA ARG A 119 25.07 11.51 -8.54
C ARG A 119 25.11 12.97 -9.00
N LYS A 120 23.98 13.49 -9.50
CA LYS A 120 23.87 14.86 -9.96
C LYS A 120 24.19 15.88 -8.87
N LEU A 121 23.69 15.66 -7.65
CA LEU A 121 24.03 16.51 -6.49
C LEU A 121 25.53 16.48 -6.18
N LYS A 122 26.16 15.29 -6.18
CA LYS A 122 27.60 15.14 -5.96
C LYS A 122 28.45 15.81 -7.06
N GLU A 123 28.06 15.69 -8.32
CA GLU A 123 28.72 16.35 -9.46
C GLU A 123 28.63 17.87 -9.38
N ALA A 124 27.56 18.41 -8.78
CA ALA A 124 27.42 19.84 -8.49
C ALA A 124 28.21 20.31 -7.25
N GLY A 125 28.96 19.42 -6.59
CA GLY A 125 29.78 19.74 -5.41
C GLY A 125 29.04 19.73 -4.08
N ILE A 126 27.80 19.24 -4.04
CA ILE A 126 26.99 19.13 -2.82
C ILE A 126 27.40 17.87 -2.04
N PHE A 127 27.59 17.98 -0.72
CA PHE A 127 27.84 16.84 0.14
C PHE A 127 26.57 15.99 0.30
N VAL A 128 26.59 14.70 -0.07
CA VAL A 128 25.45 13.81 0.06
C VAL A 128 25.75 12.68 1.03
N THR A 129 24.90 12.52 2.05
CA THR A 129 24.87 11.39 2.98
C THR A 129 23.61 10.59 2.70
N VAL A 130 23.70 9.24 2.63
CA VAL A 130 22.58 8.34 2.36
C VAL A 130 22.48 7.30 3.47
N GLY A 131 21.27 6.83 3.77
CA GLY A 131 21.01 5.72 4.70
C GLY A 131 20.64 6.17 6.12
N ILE A 132 20.39 7.46 6.35
CA ILE A 132 19.93 7.92 7.67
C ILE A 132 18.45 7.60 7.84
N MET A 133 18.12 6.68 8.77
CA MET A 133 16.76 6.16 9.01
C MET A 133 16.17 5.47 7.77
N GLU A 134 17.00 4.70 7.06
CA GLU A 134 16.58 4.00 5.85
C GLU A 134 15.46 2.98 6.10
N GLU A 135 15.55 2.23 7.21
CA GLU A 135 14.51 1.22 7.54
C GLU A 135 13.15 1.86 7.77
N GLU A 136 13.10 3.00 8.47
CA GLU A 136 11.88 3.74 8.72
C GLU A 136 11.29 4.31 7.42
N ALA A 137 12.15 4.85 6.55
CA ALA A 137 11.73 5.35 5.23
C ALA A 137 11.19 4.23 4.33
N ARG A 138 11.82 3.04 4.35
CA ARG A 138 11.35 1.85 3.63
C ARG A 138 10.02 1.35 4.15
N LYS A 139 9.84 1.27 5.47
CA LYS A 139 8.57 0.88 6.09
C LYS A 139 7.45 1.85 5.73
N LEU A 140 7.73 3.15 5.76
CA LEU A 140 6.76 4.17 5.37
C LEU A 140 6.31 4.01 3.91
N ASN A 141 7.21 3.63 3.01
CA ASN A 141 6.96 3.51 1.57
C ASN A 141 6.87 2.05 1.08
N GLU A 142 6.54 1.09 1.95
CA GLU A 142 6.49 -0.35 1.62
C GLU A 142 5.58 -0.68 0.43
N VAL A 143 4.46 0.03 0.30
CA VAL A 143 3.52 -0.08 -0.82
C VAL A 143 4.20 0.33 -2.13
N PHE A 144 4.75 1.55 -2.16
CA PHE A 144 5.46 2.07 -3.32
C PHE A 144 6.62 1.17 -3.73
N LEU A 145 7.42 0.73 -2.74
CA LEU A 145 8.58 -0.13 -2.98
C LEU A 145 8.19 -1.43 -3.67
N LYS A 146 7.16 -2.12 -3.19
CA LYS A 146 6.70 -3.36 -3.81
C LYS A 146 6.14 -3.10 -5.21
N TYR A 147 5.30 -2.08 -5.35
CA TYR A 147 4.64 -1.78 -6.61
C TYR A 147 5.63 -1.44 -7.72
N ILE A 148 6.62 -0.57 -7.44
CA ILE A 148 7.60 -0.14 -8.44
C ILE A 148 8.64 -1.21 -8.79
N THR A 149 8.97 -2.13 -7.86
CA THR A 149 9.99 -3.15 -8.08
C THR A 149 9.43 -4.47 -8.59
N GLN A 150 8.22 -4.84 -8.18
CA GLN A 150 7.63 -6.15 -8.50
C GLN A 150 6.42 -6.07 -9.44
N HIS A 151 5.91 -4.86 -9.71
CA HIS A 151 4.70 -4.63 -10.51
C HIS A 151 3.49 -5.43 -9.98
N LYS A 152 3.37 -5.55 -8.67
CA LYS A 152 2.28 -6.22 -7.94
C LYS A 152 1.81 -5.35 -6.79
N PRO A 153 0.51 -5.40 -6.42
CA PRO A 153 0.01 -4.67 -5.25
C PRO A 153 0.63 -5.18 -3.96
N PHE A 154 0.78 -4.27 -2.99
CA PHE A 154 1.07 -4.66 -1.61
C PHE A 154 -0.23 -5.11 -0.93
N VAL A 155 -0.23 -6.29 -0.30
CA VAL A 155 -1.42 -6.87 0.31
C VAL A 155 -1.28 -6.91 1.82
N LEU A 156 -2.12 -6.12 2.52
CA LEU A 156 -2.31 -6.21 3.96
C LEU A 156 -3.53 -7.09 4.27
N TYR A 157 -3.34 -8.23 4.90
CA TYR A 157 -4.44 -9.00 5.47
C TYR A 157 -4.85 -8.42 6.83
N LYS A 158 -6.09 -7.94 6.91
CA LYS A 158 -6.67 -7.41 8.14
C LYS A 158 -7.82 -8.30 8.60
N ALA A 159 -7.79 -8.68 9.86
CA ALA A 159 -8.89 -9.41 10.46
C ALA A 159 -9.10 -9.03 11.94
N ALA A 160 -10.29 -9.38 12.47
CA ALA A 160 -10.59 -9.28 13.88
C ALA A 160 -11.01 -10.65 14.41
N MET A 161 -10.52 -11.01 15.59
CA MET A 161 -10.83 -12.30 16.23
C MET A 161 -11.00 -12.16 17.74
N SER A 162 -11.64 -13.15 18.35
CA SER A 162 -11.60 -13.35 19.80
C SER A 162 -10.22 -13.81 20.26
N LEU A 163 -9.95 -13.79 21.56
CA LEU A 163 -8.68 -14.27 22.13
C LEU A 163 -8.40 -15.76 21.81
N ASP A 164 -9.44 -16.57 21.62
CA ASP A 164 -9.36 -17.97 21.21
C ASP A 164 -9.41 -18.16 19.67
N GLY A 165 -9.20 -17.09 18.89
CA GLY A 165 -9.00 -17.14 17.44
C GLY A 165 -10.27 -17.30 16.60
N LYS A 166 -11.45 -16.94 17.12
CA LYS A 166 -12.72 -17.04 16.40
C LYS A 166 -13.13 -15.71 15.75
N THR A 167 -13.62 -15.78 14.51
CA THR A 167 -14.08 -14.61 13.74
C THR A 167 -15.60 -14.46 13.72
N ALA A 168 -16.33 -15.47 14.19
CA ALA A 168 -17.77 -15.45 14.40
C ALA A 168 -18.18 -16.55 15.37
N CYS A 169 -19.40 -16.48 15.90
CA CYS A 169 -20.04 -17.60 16.59
C CYS A 169 -20.39 -18.74 15.62
N HIS A 170 -20.68 -19.92 16.12
CA HIS A 170 -21.13 -21.05 15.29
C HIS A 170 -22.46 -20.77 14.54
N THR A 171 -23.24 -19.80 14.99
CA THR A 171 -24.47 -19.33 14.35
C THR A 171 -24.22 -18.35 13.20
N GLY A 172 -22.97 -17.89 13.02
CA GLY A 172 -22.61 -16.85 12.06
C GLY A 172 -22.64 -15.43 12.62
N ASP A 173 -23.07 -15.24 13.87
CA ASP A 173 -23.05 -13.92 14.50
C ASP A 173 -21.59 -13.44 14.72
N SER A 174 -21.24 -12.27 14.20
CA SER A 174 -19.89 -11.68 14.21
C SER A 174 -19.86 -10.21 14.65
N GLN A 175 -21.00 -9.62 14.97
CA GLN A 175 -21.12 -8.18 15.26
C GLN A 175 -21.41 -7.92 16.75
N TRP A 176 -20.47 -7.34 17.52
CA TRP A 176 -19.16 -6.82 17.11
C TRP A 176 -18.07 -7.54 17.91
N ILE A 177 -17.10 -8.11 17.24
CA ILE A 177 -15.93 -8.73 17.89
C ILE A 177 -14.99 -7.63 18.37
N SER A 178 -14.51 -6.77 17.48
CA SER A 178 -13.60 -5.66 17.82
C SER A 178 -14.33 -4.46 18.40
N CYS A 179 -13.63 -3.66 19.20
CA CYS A 179 -14.14 -2.44 19.81
C CYS A 179 -14.35 -1.32 18.76
N GLU A 180 -14.96 -0.22 19.20
CA GLU A 180 -15.28 0.92 18.34
C GLU A 180 -14.02 1.57 17.79
N ASP A 181 -13.03 1.86 18.65
CA ASP A 181 -11.76 2.45 18.25
C ASP A 181 -11.07 1.62 17.16
N SER A 182 -11.09 0.28 17.25
CA SER A 182 -10.55 -0.62 16.23
C SER A 182 -11.31 -0.51 14.90
N ARG A 183 -12.64 -0.36 14.95
CA ARG A 183 -13.45 -0.19 13.74
C ARG A 183 -13.21 1.16 13.06
N GLU A 184 -13.04 2.23 13.83
CA GLU A 184 -12.66 3.55 13.32
C GLU A 184 -11.30 3.50 12.62
N GLU A 185 -10.31 2.86 13.25
CA GLU A 185 -9.00 2.66 12.63
C GLU A 185 -9.09 1.89 11.31
N VAL A 186 -9.95 0.87 11.23
CA VAL A 186 -10.18 0.11 9.99
C VAL A 186 -10.79 0.99 8.89
N HIS A 187 -11.66 1.93 9.23
CA HIS A 187 -12.18 2.90 8.27
C HIS A 187 -11.08 3.81 7.71
N VAL A 188 -10.13 4.24 8.54
CA VAL A 188 -8.93 4.96 8.08
C VAL A 188 -8.09 4.08 7.16
N LEU A 189 -7.83 2.82 7.54
CA LEU A 189 -7.08 1.88 6.71
C LEU A 189 -7.71 1.72 5.31
N ARG A 190 -9.02 1.62 5.19
CA ARG A 190 -9.71 1.56 3.89
C ARG A 190 -9.39 2.75 3.00
N GLY A 191 -9.28 3.96 3.56
CA GLY A 191 -8.85 5.15 2.83
C GLY A 191 -7.34 5.14 2.49
N CYS A 192 -6.51 4.40 3.23
CA CYS A 192 -5.08 4.30 2.99
C CYS A 192 -4.69 3.29 1.89
N TYR A 193 -5.54 2.32 1.57
CA TYR A 193 -5.29 1.31 0.52
C TYR A 193 -6.10 1.62 -0.74
N LYS A 194 -5.49 1.40 -1.93
CA LYS A 194 -6.17 1.67 -3.20
C LYS A 194 -7.33 0.71 -3.45
N GLY A 195 -7.21 -0.55 -3.03
CA GLY A 195 -8.26 -1.55 -3.16
C GLY A 195 -8.64 -2.20 -1.84
N ILE A 196 -9.91 -2.59 -1.69
CA ILE A 196 -10.39 -3.49 -0.64
C ILE A 196 -10.84 -4.80 -1.27
N MET A 197 -10.27 -5.92 -0.82
CA MET A 197 -10.56 -7.24 -1.39
C MET A 197 -11.36 -8.10 -0.42
N VAL A 198 -12.48 -8.66 -0.91
CA VAL A 198 -13.33 -9.59 -0.17
C VAL A 198 -13.74 -10.76 -1.05
N GLY A 199 -14.12 -11.89 -0.44
CA GLY A 199 -14.72 -13.02 -1.15
C GLY A 199 -16.22 -12.86 -1.34
N ALA A 200 -16.80 -13.60 -2.30
CA ALA A 200 -18.24 -13.68 -2.54
C ALA A 200 -19.03 -14.03 -1.25
N GLY A 201 -18.49 -14.91 -0.41
CA GLY A 201 -19.11 -15.29 0.86
C GLY A 201 -19.38 -14.11 1.79
N THR A 202 -18.44 -13.16 1.87
CA THR A 202 -18.60 -11.92 2.68
C THR A 202 -19.74 -11.05 2.13
N ILE A 203 -19.83 -10.91 0.79
CA ILE A 203 -20.91 -10.14 0.18
C ILE A 203 -22.26 -10.81 0.41
N LEU A 204 -22.32 -12.13 0.30
CA LEU A 204 -23.57 -12.90 0.49
C LEU A 204 -24.05 -12.88 1.94
N ALA A 205 -23.12 -12.91 2.92
CA ALA A 205 -23.46 -12.90 4.33
C ALA A 205 -23.86 -11.51 4.84
N ASP A 206 -23.05 -10.49 4.53
CA ASP A 206 -23.11 -9.18 5.20
C ASP A 206 -23.67 -8.07 4.30
N ASN A 207 -23.69 -8.26 2.98
CA ASN A 207 -24.07 -7.26 1.97
C ASN A 207 -23.46 -5.86 2.27
N PRO A 208 -22.11 -5.78 2.45
CA PRO A 208 -21.43 -4.59 2.92
C PRO A 208 -21.28 -3.54 1.81
N GLN A 209 -21.04 -2.28 2.20
CA GLN A 209 -20.72 -1.18 1.29
C GLN A 209 -19.23 -1.10 0.95
N LEU A 210 -18.34 -1.51 1.86
CA LEU A 210 -16.88 -1.49 1.73
C LEU A 210 -16.29 -0.07 1.53
N THR A 211 -16.85 0.91 2.18
CA THR A 211 -16.45 2.32 2.12
C THR A 211 -15.50 2.69 3.27
N ALA A 212 -14.68 3.72 3.08
CA ALA A 212 -13.78 4.25 4.10
C ALA A 212 -14.52 4.94 5.24
N ARG A 213 -15.57 5.73 4.95
CA ARG A 213 -16.41 6.47 5.91
C ARG A 213 -15.63 7.48 6.78
N THR A 214 -14.43 7.85 6.39
CA THR A 214 -13.59 8.84 7.06
C THR A 214 -13.55 10.10 6.24
N GLU A 215 -13.81 11.24 6.85
CA GLU A 215 -13.82 12.53 6.18
C GLU A 215 -12.47 12.83 5.51
N GLY A 216 -12.51 13.29 4.27
CA GLY A 216 -11.32 13.60 3.47
C GLY A 216 -10.63 12.39 2.85
N MET A 217 -11.01 11.16 3.18
CA MET A 217 -10.46 9.95 2.56
C MET A 217 -11.22 9.54 1.30
N ILE A 218 -10.49 8.93 0.37
CA ILE A 218 -11.05 8.39 -0.88
C ILE A 218 -11.46 6.93 -0.65
N ASP A 219 -12.67 6.57 -1.09
CA ASP A 219 -13.13 5.19 -1.02
C ASP A 219 -12.24 4.26 -1.87
N PRO A 220 -11.91 3.07 -1.37
CA PRO A 220 -11.11 2.12 -2.12
C PRO A 220 -11.90 1.49 -3.27
N VAL A 221 -11.19 1.06 -4.32
CA VAL A 221 -11.73 0.18 -5.36
C VAL A 221 -12.14 -1.15 -4.72
N ARG A 222 -13.39 -1.57 -4.92
CA ARG A 222 -13.93 -2.80 -4.34
C ARG A 222 -13.58 -3.98 -5.24
N ILE A 223 -12.78 -4.91 -4.70
CA ILE A 223 -12.30 -6.09 -5.41
C ILE A 223 -13.00 -7.32 -4.84
N ILE A 224 -13.81 -7.98 -5.64
CA ILE A 224 -14.63 -9.12 -5.21
C ILE A 224 -14.10 -10.39 -5.87
N VAL A 225 -13.68 -11.36 -5.06
CA VAL A 225 -13.24 -12.67 -5.54
C VAL A 225 -14.45 -13.59 -5.60
N ASP A 226 -14.93 -13.89 -6.82
CA ASP A 226 -16.12 -14.68 -7.08
C ASP A 226 -15.98 -15.53 -8.36
N GLY A 227 -15.34 -16.68 -8.24
CA GLY A 227 -15.01 -17.55 -9.37
C GLY A 227 -16.22 -18.01 -10.21
N HIS A 228 -17.40 -18.10 -9.60
CA HIS A 228 -18.65 -18.53 -10.24
C HIS A 228 -19.65 -17.39 -10.47
N LEU A 229 -19.33 -16.17 -10.09
CA LEU A 229 -20.26 -15.03 -10.08
C LEU A 229 -21.55 -15.32 -9.27
N SER A 230 -21.37 -15.82 -8.05
CA SER A 230 -22.50 -16.16 -7.15
C SER A 230 -23.17 -14.92 -6.55
N VAL A 231 -22.43 -13.79 -6.42
CA VAL A 231 -22.93 -12.52 -5.87
C VAL A 231 -24.05 -11.97 -6.74
N PRO A 232 -25.24 -11.68 -6.18
CA PRO A 232 -26.37 -11.16 -6.96
C PRO A 232 -26.11 -9.73 -7.46
N LEU A 233 -26.60 -9.39 -8.67
CA LEU A 233 -26.46 -8.06 -9.28
C LEU A 233 -27.02 -6.92 -8.38
N LYS A 234 -27.98 -7.24 -7.50
CA LYS A 234 -28.58 -6.28 -6.55
C LYS A 234 -27.75 -6.06 -5.27
N ALA A 235 -26.57 -6.68 -5.13
CA ALA A 235 -25.72 -6.47 -3.95
C ALA A 235 -25.34 -4.98 -3.83
N LYS A 236 -25.38 -4.45 -2.61
CA LYS A 236 -25.13 -3.02 -2.34
C LYS A 236 -23.83 -2.52 -2.95
N VAL A 237 -22.79 -3.33 -2.89
CA VAL A 237 -21.46 -3.01 -3.39
C VAL A 237 -21.45 -2.52 -4.85
N PHE A 238 -22.39 -2.99 -5.70
CA PHE A 238 -22.48 -2.60 -7.11
C PHE A 238 -23.30 -1.32 -7.34
N HIS A 239 -23.97 -0.79 -6.31
CA HIS A 239 -24.85 0.38 -6.40
C HIS A 239 -24.32 1.57 -5.61
N GLU A 240 -23.23 1.42 -4.89
CA GLU A 240 -22.52 2.51 -4.23
C GLU A 240 -21.60 3.21 -5.24
N GLU A 241 -21.41 4.51 -5.08
CA GLU A 241 -20.43 5.27 -5.88
C GLU A 241 -19.02 4.66 -5.75
N GLY A 242 -18.26 4.69 -6.83
CA GLY A 242 -16.87 4.19 -6.88
C GLY A 242 -16.68 2.98 -7.78
N GLU A 243 -15.44 2.57 -7.92
CA GLU A 243 -15.02 1.51 -8.84
C GLU A 243 -15.19 0.13 -8.22
N ASN A 244 -15.62 -0.83 -9.06
CA ASN A 244 -15.74 -2.24 -8.68
C ASN A 244 -14.96 -3.12 -9.67
N ILE A 245 -14.21 -4.08 -9.16
CA ILE A 245 -13.50 -5.11 -9.94
C ILE A 245 -13.96 -6.48 -9.44
N ILE A 246 -14.33 -7.37 -10.34
CA ILE A 246 -14.58 -8.79 -10.02
C ILE A 246 -13.44 -9.64 -10.56
N LEU A 247 -12.88 -10.46 -9.68
CA LEU A 247 -11.97 -11.53 -10.05
C LEU A 247 -12.79 -12.80 -10.20
N THR A 248 -12.84 -13.35 -11.42
CA THR A 248 -13.67 -14.51 -11.74
C THR A 248 -12.92 -15.49 -12.66
N THR A 249 -13.60 -16.55 -13.08
CA THR A 249 -13.04 -17.59 -13.94
C THR A 249 -13.81 -17.73 -15.25
N THR A 250 -13.25 -18.45 -16.21
CA THR A 250 -13.93 -18.82 -17.46
C THR A 250 -15.16 -19.70 -17.22
N ALA A 251 -15.25 -20.38 -16.07
CA ALA A 251 -16.39 -21.19 -15.67
C ALA A 251 -17.62 -20.38 -15.23
N SER A 252 -17.49 -19.05 -15.06
CA SER A 252 -18.59 -18.18 -14.67
C SER A 252 -19.55 -17.91 -15.83
N ASP A 253 -20.80 -17.56 -15.52
CA ASP A 253 -21.85 -17.30 -16.50
C ASP A 253 -21.56 -16.06 -17.37
N GLU A 254 -21.55 -16.23 -18.71
CA GLU A 254 -21.24 -15.16 -19.66
C GLU A 254 -22.28 -14.04 -19.65
N GLY A 255 -23.56 -14.38 -19.51
CA GLY A 255 -24.64 -13.39 -19.46
C GLY A 255 -24.49 -12.51 -18.23
N LYS A 256 -24.10 -13.10 -17.10
CA LYS A 256 -23.86 -12.35 -15.86
C LYS A 256 -22.58 -11.48 -15.94
N ARG A 257 -21.51 -11.98 -16.58
CA ARG A 257 -20.33 -11.14 -16.88
C ARG A 257 -20.72 -9.91 -17.67
N LYS A 258 -21.50 -10.11 -18.76
CA LYS A 258 -21.99 -9.01 -19.58
C LYS A 258 -22.83 -8.02 -18.77
N ALA A 259 -23.78 -8.50 -17.97
CA ALA A 259 -24.64 -7.66 -17.14
C ALA A 259 -23.82 -6.81 -16.13
N LEU A 260 -22.77 -7.39 -15.51
CA LEU A 260 -21.87 -6.67 -14.61
C LEU A 260 -21.04 -5.62 -15.37
N SER A 261 -20.52 -5.95 -16.54
CA SER A 261 -19.80 -4.98 -17.39
C SER A 261 -20.72 -3.83 -17.84
N ASP A 262 -21.97 -4.10 -18.17
CA ASP A 262 -22.96 -3.08 -18.53
C ASP A 262 -23.29 -2.15 -17.33
N MET A 263 -23.06 -2.60 -16.09
CA MET A 263 -23.15 -1.82 -14.87
C MET A 263 -21.84 -1.04 -14.53
N GLY A 264 -20.81 -1.12 -15.38
CA GLY A 264 -19.51 -0.47 -15.15
C GLY A 264 -18.57 -1.23 -14.22
N VAL A 265 -18.83 -2.51 -13.95
CA VAL A 265 -17.95 -3.37 -13.16
C VAL A 265 -16.85 -3.94 -14.06
N ASP A 266 -15.61 -3.72 -13.68
CA ASP A 266 -14.45 -4.31 -14.34
C ASP A 266 -14.34 -5.80 -14.02
N ILE A 267 -13.99 -6.62 -15.03
CA ILE A 267 -13.84 -8.06 -14.85
C ILE A 267 -12.42 -8.49 -15.22
N ILE A 268 -11.79 -9.20 -14.29
CA ILE A 268 -10.50 -9.87 -14.50
C ILE A 268 -10.76 -11.38 -14.40
N MET A 269 -10.43 -12.13 -15.45
CA MET A 269 -10.59 -13.58 -15.46
C MET A 269 -9.22 -14.25 -15.31
N THR A 270 -9.09 -15.08 -14.28
CA THR A 270 -7.91 -15.91 -14.04
C THR A 270 -8.36 -17.27 -13.51
N ASP A 271 -8.02 -18.34 -14.23
CA ASP A 271 -8.40 -19.70 -13.85
C ASP A 271 -7.29 -20.34 -13.00
N GLY A 272 -7.63 -20.75 -11.78
CA GLY A 272 -6.78 -21.57 -10.92
C GLY A 272 -6.81 -23.07 -11.31
N GLU A 273 -6.13 -23.90 -10.53
CA GLU A 273 -6.02 -25.32 -10.78
C GLU A 273 -7.39 -26.03 -10.67
N GLU A 274 -8.22 -25.65 -9.71
CA GLU A 274 -9.55 -26.19 -9.55
C GLU A 274 -10.59 -25.39 -10.36
N LYS A 275 -11.55 -26.08 -10.96
CA LYS A 275 -12.61 -25.44 -11.73
C LYS A 275 -13.40 -24.45 -10.89
N GLY A 276 -13.39 -23.19 -11.29
CA GLY A 276 -14.07 -22.10 -10.61
C GLY A 276 -13.26 -21.49 -9.44
N SER A 277 -12.03 -21.93 -9.21
CA SER A 277 -11.09 -21.22 -8.34
C SER A 277 -10.37 -20.13 -9.12
N VAL A 278 -10.20 -18.97 -8.51
CA VAL A 278 -9.48 -17.82 -9.08
C VAL A 278 -7.99 -17.99 -8.82
N ASP A 279 -7.14 -17.89 -9.86
CA ASP A 279 -5.71 -17.73 -9.68
C ASP A 279 -5.41 -16.32 -9.13
N LEU A 280 -5.18 -16.24 -7.82
CA LEU A 280 -4.93 -14.98 -7.13
C LEU A 280 -3.55 -14.39 -7.50
N GLU A 281 -2.54 -15.19 -7.79
CA GLU A 281 -1.23 -14.68 -8.19
C GLU A 281 -1.30 -13.98 -9.55
N ALA A 282 -1.93 -14.62 -10.54
CA ALA A 282 -2.19 -14.02 -11.84
C ALA A 282 -3.08 -12.77 -11.73
N ALA A 283 -4.11 -12.82 -10.87
CA ALA A 283 -5.00 -11.69 -10.64
C ALA A 283 -4.25 -10.45 -10.10
N MET A 284 -3.20 -10.61 -9.26
CA MET A 284 -2.39 -9.47 -8.79
C MET A 284 -1.74 -8.71 -9.94
N THR A 285 -1.27 -9.40 -10.97
CA THR A 285 -0.72 -8.75 -12.18
C THR A 285 -1.81 -7.95 -12.92
N GLY A 286 -2.99 -8.53 -13.10
CA GLY A 286 -4.13 -7.85 -13.71
C GLY A 286 -4.58 -6.60 -12.93
N LEU A 287 -4.56 -6.66 -11.60
CA LEU A 287 -4.88 -5.53 -10.73
C LEU A 287 -3.82 -4.44 -10.81
N ALA A 288 -2.53 -4.80 -10.84
CA ALA A 288 -1.45 -3.82 -11.00
C ALA A 288 -1.55 -3.05 -12.32
N LEU A 289 -1.90 -3.73 -13.44
CA LEU A 289 -2.15 -3.09 -14.75
C LEU A 289 -3.33 -2.11 -14.72
N LYS A 290 -4.26 -2.26 -13.77
CA LYS A 290 -5.35 -1.30 -13.53
C LYS A 290 -4.97 -0.19 -12.53
N GLY A 291 -3.70 -0.11 -12.13
CA GLY A 291 -3.22 0.91 -11.20
C GLY A 291 -3.54 0.64 -9.72
N ILE A 292 -3.86 -0.59 -9.37
CA ILE A 292 -4.02 -1.00 -7.97
C ILE A 292 -2.63 -1.29 -7.39
N ASP A 293 -2.11 -0.37 -6.57
CA ASP A 293 -0.81 -0.47 -5.92
C ASP A 293 -0.86 -1.22 -4.58
N SER A 294 -2.03 -1.21 -3.93
CA SER A 294 -2.22 -1.74 -2.58
C SER A 294 -3.61 -2.32 -2.37
N ILE A 295 -3.71 -3.36 -1.57
CA ILE A 295 -4.95 -4.07 -1.26
C ILE A 295 -5.06 -4.29 0.25
N LEU A 296 -6.17 -3.82 0.83
CA LEU A 296 -6.63 -4.23 2.14
C LEU A 296 -7.49 -5.49 1.96
N LEU A 297 -6.97 -6.65 2.32
CA LEU A 297 -7.69 -7.92 2.28
C LEU A 297 -8.51 -8.08 3.57
N GLU A 298 -9.84 -7.94 3.44
CA GLU A 298 -10.81 -8.14 4.52
C GLU A 298 -11.70 -9.38 4.23
N GLY A 299 -11.09 -10.46 3.80
CA GLY A 299 -11.81 -11.67 3.41
C GLY A 299 -12.19 -12.56 4.60
N GLY A 300 -13.20 -13.42 4.40
CA GLY A 300 -13.47 -14.54 5.30
C GLY A 300 -12.35 -15.58 5.25
N ALA A 301 -12.41 -16.54 6.17
CA ALA A 301 -11.38 -17.56 6.38
C ALA A 301 -10.94 -18.31 5.09
N THR A 302 -11.87 -18.57 4.18
CA THR A 302 -11.58 -19.25 2.90
C THR A 302 -10.70 -18.42 1.98
N LEU A 303 -11.06 -17.14 1.76
CA LEU A 303 -10.25 -16.26 0.92
C LEU A 303 -8.89 -15.97 1.56
N ALA A 304 -8.85 -15.84 2.89
CA ALA A 304 -7.59 -15.71 3.62
C ALA A 304 -6.67 -16.90 3.36
N ALA A 305 -7.17 -18.14 3.49
CA ALA A 305 -6.40 -19.35 3.19
C ALA A 305 -5.85 -19.32 1.75
N SER A 306 -6.72 -19.10 0.75
CA SER A 306 -6.28 -19.01 -0.65
C SER A 306 -5.25 -17.92 -0.89
N ALA A 307 -5.35 -16.76 -0.22
CA ALA A 307 -4.40 -15.68 -0.34
C ALA A 307 -3.02 -15.99 0.26
N PHE A 308 -3.01 -16.70 1.39
CA PHE A 308 -1.76 -17.18 2.00
C PHE A 308 -1.13 -18.30 1.17
N ASP A 309 -1.91 -19.26 0.67
CA ASP A 309 -1.43 -20.37 -0.17
C ASP A 309 -0.86 -19.84 -1.49
N ALA A 310 -1.48 -18.82 -2.09
CA ALA A 310 -0.96 -18.13 -3.28
C ALA A 310 0.25 -17.21 -2.99
N GLY A 311 0.66 -17.04 -1.72
CA GLY A 311 1.80 -16.21 -1.33
C GLY A 311 1.64 -14.72 -1.63
N ILE A 312 0.41 -14.23 -1.81
CA ILE A 312 0.15 -12.82 -2.15
C ILE A 312 0.16 -11.88 -0.94
N VAL A 313 -0.04 -12.40 0.27
CA VAL A 313 -0.06 -11.58 1.50
C VAL A 313 1.35 -11.13 1.86
N ASP A 314 1.53 -9.84 2.13
CA ASP A 314 2.83 -9.26 2.54
C ASP A 314 2.87 -8.99 4.04
N LYS A 315 1.75 -8.55 4.61
CA LYS A 315 1.67 -8.08 5.98
C LYS A 315 0.33 -8.48 6.59
N VAL A 316 0.30 -8.71 7.86
CA VAL A 316 -0.91 -8.99 8.63
C VAL A 316 -1.16 -7.91 9.67
N ARG A 317 -2.42 -7.57 9.92
CA ARG A 317 -2.88 -6.73 11.02
C ARG A 317 -4.10 -7.35 11.67
N ILE A 318 -3.90 -7.94 12.84
CA ILE A 318 -4.92 -8.74 13.53
C ILE A 318 -5.35 -8.02 14.80
N TYR A 319 -6.63 -7.73 14.89
CA TYR A 319 -7.28 -7.19 16.08
C TYR A 319 -7.79 -8.33 16.94
N THR A 320 -7.25 -8.50 18.12
CA THR A 320 -7.62 -9.57 19.07
C THR A 320 -8.43 -8.97 20.20
N ALA A 321 -9.73 -9.28 20.21
CA ALA A 321 -10.64 -8.79 21.24
C ALA A 321 -10.49 -9.60 22.55
N PRO A 322 -10.61 -8.97 23.73
CA PRO A 322 -10.51 -9.62 25.02
C PRO A 322 -11.79 -10.40 25.37
N MET A 323 -12.15 -11.36 24.51
CA MET A 323 -13.30 -12.24 24.69
C MET A 323 -13.00 -13.66 24.23
N ILE A 324 -13.77 -14.62 24.71
CA ILE A 324 -13.75 -16.04 24.31
C ILE A 324 -15.09 -16.37 23.66
N ILE A 325 -15.06 -16.92 22.44
CA ILE A 325 -16.26 -17.39 21.72
C ILE A 325 -16.41 -18.91 21.90
N GLY A 326 -15.31 -19.65 21.74
CA GLY A 326 -15.34 -21.12 21.84
C GLY A 326 -16.01 -21.80 20.64
N GLY A 327 -16.29 -23.09 20.79
CA GLY A 327 -17.01 -23.89 19.77
C GLY A 327 -16.12 -24.43 18.65
N VAL A 328 -16.23 -25.75 18.38
CA VAL A 328 -15.45 -26.41 17.35
C VAL A 328 -15.86 -25.93 15.94
N SER A 329 -17.15 -25.68 15.72
CA SER A 329 -17.73 -25.24 14.44
C SER A 329 -17.69 -23.71 14.23
N ALA A 330 -17.26 -22.94 15.24
CA ALA A 330 -17.08 -21.50 15.10
C ALA A 330 -15.87 -21.22 14.17
N PRO A 331 -16.03 -20.36 13.12
CA PRO A 331 -14.98 -20.15 12.14
C PRO A 331 -13.73 -19.52 12.78
N GLY A 332 -12.57 -20.01 12.36
CA GLY A 332 -11.28 -19.46 12.74
C GLY A 332 -10.84 -18.35 11.79
N LEU A 333 -9.66 -17.78 12.10
CA LEU A 333 -9.08 -16.67 11.36
C LEU A 333 -8.75 -17.06 9.91
N ILE A 334 -8.16 -18.24 9.72
CA ILE A 334 -7.74 -18.78 8.41
C ILE A 334 -8.34 -20.17 8.25
N GLY A 335 -8.98 -20.41 7.12
CA GLY A 335 -9.59 -21.69 6.74
C GLY A 335 -8.60 -22.61 6.02
N GLY A 336 -9.15 -23.45 5.13
CA GLY A 336 -8.36 -24.42 4.37
C GLY A 336 -7.89 -25.60 5.20
N GLU A 337 -6.97 -26.41 4.66
CA GLU A 337 -6.39 -27.56 5.36
C GLU A 337 -5.31 -27.17 6.37
N GLY A 338 -4.72 -25.99 6.22
CA GLY A 338 -3.65 -25.47 7.05
C GLY A 338 -2.29 -26.16 6.79
N ALA A 339 -1.29 -25.79 7.58
CA ALA A 339 0.05 -26.34 7.44
C ALA A 339 0.10 -27.79 7.93
N PRO A 340 0.61 -28.75 7.12
CA PRO A 340 0.66 -30.17 7.50
C PRO A 340 1.66 -30.46 8.63
N THR A 341 2.64 -29.57 8.86
CA THR A 341 3.63 -29.67 9.95
C THR A 341 4.05 -28.29 10.42
N ILE A 342 4.51 -28.16 11.66
CA ILE A 342 4.99 -26.87 12.21
C ILE A 342 6.12 -26.24 11.39
N PRO A 343 7.10 -26.96 10.85
CA PRO A 343 8.11 -26.37 9.96
C PRO A 343 7.57 -25.75 8.67
N LYS A 344 6.42 -26.23 8.17
CA LYS A 344 5.74 -25.70 6.98
C LYS A 344 4.73 -24.59 7.30
N ALA A 345 4.56 -24.24 8.57
CA ALA A 345 3.70 -23.11 8.94
C ALA A 345 4.31 -21.79 8.41
N ILE A 346 3.44 -20.90 7.95
CA ILE A 346 3.82 -19.56 7.53
C ILE A 346 4.44 -18.82 8.71
N ARG A 347 5.64 -18.28 8.50
CA ARG A 347 6.39 -17.53 9.50
C ARG A 347 6.12 -16.04 9.37
N LEU A 348 6.13 -15.37 10.50
CA LEU A 348 6.00 -13.92 10.59
C LEU A 348 7.28 -13.33 11.19
N ARG A 349 7.66 -12.15 10.69
CA ARG A 349 8.81 -11.38 11.16
C ARG A 349 8.41 -9.95 11.54
N ASP A 350 9.29 -9.26 12.24
CA ASP A 350 9.10 -7.86 12.65
C ASP A 350 7.76 -7.65 13.40
N VAL A 351 7.43 -8.56 14.30
CA VAL A 351 6.15 -8.54 15.04
C VAL A 351 6.10 -7.33 15.95
N GLN A 352 5.07 -6.52 15.76
CA GLN A 352 4.76 -5.36 16.59
C GLN A 352 3.38 -5.55 17.26
N THR A 353 3.22 -5.02 18.45
CA THR A 353 1.95 -5.08 19.19
C THR A 353 1.61 -3.72 19.76
N GLN A 354 0.34 -3.36 19.73
CA GLN A 354 -0.19 -2.16 20.37
C GLN A 354 -1.61 -2.40 20.87
N MET A 355 -2.09 -1.53 21.73
CA MET A 355 -3.51 -1.50 22.11
C MET A 355 -4.24 -0.45 21.26
N THR A 356 -5.41 -0.84 20.72
CA THR A 356 -6.37 0.09 20.13
C THR A 356 -7.68 -0.07 20.88
N GLY A 357 -8.02 0.92 21.70
CA GLY A 357 -9.06 0.77 22.71
C GLY A 357 -8.75 -0.41 23.64
N LYS A 358 -9.65 -1.40 23.67
CA LYS A 358 -9.47 -2.62 24.48
C LYS A 358 -8.91 -3.82 23.70
N ASP A 359 -8.72 -3.68 22.38
CA ASP A 359 -8.24 -4.76 21.54
C ASP A 359 -6.71 -4.74 21.45
N LEU A 360 -6.08 -5.93 21.48
CA LEU A 360 -4.68 -6.10 21.16
C LEU A 360 -4.51 -6.18 19.64
N VAL A 361 -3.75 -5.27 19.07
CA VAL A 361 -3.40 -5.30 17.64
C VAL A 361 -2.03 -5.92 17.46
N ILE A 362 -1.94 -6.92 16.59
CA ILE A 362 -0.69 -7.57 16.18
C ILE A 362 -0.46 -7.24 14.71
N GLU A 363 0.69 -6.65 14.43
CA GLU A 363 1.14 -6.37 13.07
C GLU A 363 2.45 -7.10 12.80
N ALA A 364 2.57 -7.75 11.63
CA ALA A 364 3.78 -8.47 11.27
C ALA A 364 3.87 -8.69 9.76
N TYR A 365 5.09 -8.84 9.24
CA TYR A 365 5.33 -9.21 7.84
C TYR A 365 5.33 -10.72 7.68
N VAL A 366 4.81 -11.18 6.54
CA VAL A 366 4.88 -12.58 6.14
C VAL A 366 6.30 -12.87 5.62
N GLU A 367 6.97 -13.88 6.19
CA GLU A 367 8.23 -14.37 5.63
C GLU A 367 7.94 -15.10 4.31
N LYS A 368 8.48 -14.58 3.22
CA LYS A 368 8.43 -15.26 1.92
C LYS A 368 9.70 -16.06 1.77
N GLU A 369 9.58 -17.37 1.50
CA GLU A 369 10.73 -18.17 1.10
C GLU A 369 11.38 -17.50 -0.12
N ALA A 370 12.70 -17.34 -0.08
CA ALA A 370 13.45 -16.86 -1.24
C ALA A 370 13.21 -17.88 -2.37
N LYS A 371 12.28 -17.59 -3.28
CA LYS A 371 12.21 -18.34 -4.53
C LYS A 371 13.54 -18.09 -5.23
N GLU A 372 14.35 -19.16 -5.44
CA GLU A 372 15.47 -19.09 -6.34
C GLU A 372 14.98 -18.45 -7.64
N GLU A 373 15.52 -17.28 -7.96
CA GLU A 373 15.23 -16.58 -9.20
C GLU A 373 15.65 -17.47 -10.37
N LYS A 374 14.75 -18.29 -10.87
CA LYS A 374 14.84 -18.74 -12.24
C LYS A 374 14.58 -17.53 -13.11
N ALA A 375 15.67 -16.98 -13.62
CA ALA A 375 15.64 -15.92 -14.62
C ALA A 375 14.90 -16.42 -15.88
N GLU A 376 13.60 -16.25 -15.92
CA GLU A 376 12.84 -16.30 -17.17
C GLU A 376 12.71 -14.88 -17.71
N SER A 377 13.54 -14.68 -18.75
CA SER A 377 13.53 -13.48 -19.57
C SER A 377 12.26 -13.42 -20.44
N THR A 378 11.18 -12.93 -19.88
CA THR A 378 10.07 -12.37 -20.68
C THR A 378 9.62 -11.08 -20.00
N ARG A 379 10.38 -10.01 -20.28
CA ARG A 379 9.95 -8.65 -19.96
C ARG A 379 8.84 -8.25 -20.93
N PRO A 380 7.68 -7.79 -20.45
CA PRO A 380 6.84 -6.93 -21.26
C PRO A 380 7.66 -5.67 -21.56
N THR A 381 7.74 -5.28 -22.81
CA THR A 381 8.52 -4.10 -23.23
C THR A 381 7.95 -2.85 -22.58
N ASP A 382 8.82 -2.00 -22.02
CA ASP A 382 8.55 -0.74 -21.31
C ASP A 382 7.65 0.26 -22.09
N VAL A 383 7.22 -0.07 -23.29
CA VAL A 383 6.48 0.81 -24.22
C VAL A 383 4.99 0.94 -23.86
N ASP A 384 4.39 -0.06 -23.20
CA ASP A 384 2.94 -0.05 -22.93
C ASP A 384 2.54 0.64 -21.61
N LEU A 385 3.45 0.75 -20.66
CA LEU A 385 3.21 1.49 -19.40
C LEU A 385 3.35 3.01 -19.60
N LEU A 386 4.21 3.46 -20.53
CA LEU A 386 4.43 4.88 -20.82
C LEU A 386 3.35 5.50 -21.71
N LYS A 387 2.59 4.71 -22.47
CA LYS A 387 1.56 5.22 -23.39
C LYS A 387 0.28 5.72 -22.73
N ARG A 388 0.04 5.43 -21.46
CA ARG A 388 -1.13 5.95 -20.72
C ARG A 388 -0.89 7.30 -20.04
N GLU A 389 0.33 7.82 -20.03
CA GLU A 389 0.65 9.16 -19.51
C GLU A 389 0.50 10.29 -20.54
N GLU A 390 0.20 9.99 -21.83
CA GLU A 390 0.17 10.96 -22.92
C GLU A 390 -1.22 11.30 -23.50
N GLU A 391 -2.34 10.92 -22.86
CA GLU A 391 -3.61 11.47 -23.32
C GLU A 391 -3.84 12.87 -22.73
N PRO A 392 -3.84 13.93 -23.57
CA PRO A 392 -4.14 15.28 -23.12
C PRO A 392 -5.64 15.38 -22.80
N CYS A 393 -5.99 15.91 -21.64
CA CYS A 393 -7.32 16.42 -21.36
C CYS A 393 -7.74 17.37 -22.48
N SER A 394 -8.61 16.93 -23.38
CA SER A 394 -9.29 17.78 -24.34
C SER A 394 -10.14 18.80 -23.58
N GLN A 395 -9.83 20.08 -23.79
CA GLN A 395 -10.62 21.20 -23.36
C GLN A 395 -12.03 21.09 -23.96
N GLY A 396 -13.03 20.96 -23.11
CA GLY A 396 -14.42 21.23 -23.45
C GLY A 396 -14.70 22.68 -23.11
N SER A 397 -15.02 23.44 -24.12
CA SER A 397 -15.52 24.81 -24.10
C SER A 397 -16.82 24.93 -23.31
#